data_e771a6ac3a93970e658a0c91272cc928
#
_entry.id   e771a6ac3a93970e658a0c91272cc928
#
_cell.length_a   1.000
_cell.length_b   1.000
_cell.length_c   1.000
_cell.angle_alpha   90.00
_cell.angle_beta   90.00
_cell.angle_gamma   90.00
#
_symmetry.space_group_name_H-M   'P 1'
#
loop_
_entity.id
_entity.type
_entity.pdbx_description
1 polymer ?
#
loop_
_entity_poly.entity_id
_entity_poly.type
_entity_poly.pdbx_seq_one_letter_code
_entity_poly.pdbx_strand_id
1 'polypeptide(L)'
;MKYWLSPFLLLFSLSASALADELRTDPVAENMLLLQTASGGWSKHFNDKAVDYERSYLPAEIAALKSPDRHDEATIDNKATTREIRYLADSYRQTGNPAYLEAAERGVAYLLAAQYPNGGWPQYYPDRSLYRHQITYNDDAMVRVLQLLQDVAEGRDGLAALTPEYAGPAREAVSRGIACILATQVTIDGKPTIWAAQYDEVTLQPAKARSYELPSLAVSESVAVVRFLMRQPQPTPALVHAIDSAARWFDHHRVRDAAMRKVEAPGEETGKDVLIETQQGASLWARFYDLDRQQPMFVNRQGEQVARFSDMPNERRVGYAWYGTWPEKLLSQELPRWRKAAGSSPIADSP
;
A
#
# COMPACT_ATOMS: atom_id res chain seq x y z
N MET A 1 37.11 -68.97 55.04
CA MET A 1 37.01 -68.67 53.62
C MET A 1 35.91 -67.69 53.41
N LYS A 2 36.23 -66.40 53.18
CA LYS A 2 35.32 -65.32 52.98
C LYS A 2 35.46 -64.89 51.53
N TYR A 3 34.41 -65.01 50.73
CA TYR A 3 34.37 -64.54 49.37
C TYR A 3 33.80 -63.11 49.38
N TRP A 4 34.56 -62.18 48.81
CA TRP A 4 34.15 -60.81 48.55
C TRP A 4 33.58 -60.75 47.14
N LEU A 5 32.31 -60.28 46.98
CA LEU A 5 31.68 -59.96 45.75
C LEU A 5 31.77 -58.44 45.57
N SER A 6 32.50 -57.99 44.53
CA SER A 6 32.51 -56.62 44.07
C SER A 6 31.32 -56.36 43.16
N PRO A 7 30.60 -55.23 43.32
CA PRO A 7 29.60 -54.86 42.34
C PRO A 7 30.25 -54.07 41.18
N PHE A 8 30.04 -54.53 39.97
CA PHE A 8 30.34 -53.83 38.76
C PHE A 8 29.31 -52.70 38.57
N LEU A 9 29.74 -51.43 38.64
CA LEU A 9 28.93 -50.28 38.26
C LEU A 9 29.00 -50.10 36.74
N LEU A 10 27.93 -50.42 36.04
CA LEU A 10 27.75 -50.05 34.63
C LEU A 10 27.38 -48.57 34.57
N LEU A 11 28.31 -47.71 34.15
CA LEU A 11 28.05 -46.35 33.74
C LEU A 11 27.40 -46.36 32.34
N PHE A 12 26.09 -46.14 32.28
CA PHE A 12 25.41 -45.79 31.04
C PHE A 12 25.71 -44.31 30.75
N SER A 13 26.61 -44.06 29.81
CA SER A 13 26.78 -42.73 29.21
C SER A 13 25.62 -42.49 28.26
N LEU A 14 24.62 -41.73 28.66
CA LEU A 14 23.64 -41.12 27.76
C LEU A 14 24.36 -40.05 26.95
N SER A 15 24.74 -40.40 25.74
CA SER A 15 25.11 -39.44 24.70
C SER A 15 23.84 -38.75 24.26
N ALA A 16 23.55 -37.59 24.81
CA ALA A 16 22.58 -36.66 24.28
C ALA A 16 23.13 -36.10 22.98
N SER A 17 22.83 -36.73 21.84
CA SER A 17 22.97 -36.13 20.54
C SER A 17 21.91 -35.03 20.44
N ALA A 18 22.28 -33.82 20.78
CA ALA A 18 21.55 -32.66 20.37
C ALA A 18 21.67 -32.59 18.84
N LEU A 19 20.68 -33.17 18.14
CA LEU A 19 20.42 -32.82 16.75
C LEU A 19 20.14 -31.32 16.76
N ALA A 20 21.09 -30.52 16.31
CA ALA A 20 20.81 -29.17 15.92
C ALA A 20 19.73 -29.28 14.83
N ASP A 21 18.51 -28.93 15.19
CA ASP A 21 17.40 -28.87 14.23
C ASP A 21 17.84 -27.82 13.21
N GLU A 22 18.19 -28.29 12.00
CA GLU A 22 18.64 -27.39 10.95
C GLU A 22 17.44 -26.48 10.62
N LEU A 23 17.54 -25.21 10.96
CA LEU A 23 16.48 -24.23 10.78
C LEU A 23 16.05 -24.28 9.31
N ARG A 24 14.77 -24.55 9.08
CA ARG A 24 14.23 -24.51 7.72
C ARG A 24 14.40 -23.13 7.16
N THR A 25 14.88 -23.03 5.92
CA THR A 25 15.08 -21.77 5.21
C THR A 25 14.09 -21.65 4.05
N ASP A 26 13.70 -20.42 3.77
CA ASP A 26 12.90 -20.02 2.63
C ASP A 26 13.78 -19.12 1.74
N PRO A 27 14.15 -19.55 0.51
CA PRO A 27 15.07 -18.79 -0.34
C PRO A 27 14.59 -17.38 -0.66
N VAL A 28 13.28 -17.14 -0.76
CA VAL A 28 12.70 -15.81 -0.99
C VAL A 28 12.85 -14.94 0.26
N ALA A 29 12.58 -15.52 1.44
CA ALA A 29 12.79 -14.84 2.71
C ALA A 29 14.28 -14.49 2.94
N GLU A 30 15.22 -15.40 2.61
CA GLU A 30 16.67 -15.13 2.69
C GLU A 30 17.07 -13.93 1.80
N ASN A 31 16.51 -13.84 0.59
CA ASN A 31 16.73 -12.68 -0.28
C ASN A 31 16.07 -11.41 0.28
N MET A 32 14.94 -11.51 0.97
CA MET A 32 14.34 -10.36 1.67
C MET A 32 15.24 -9.88 2.83
N LEU A 33 15.84 -10.80 3.61
CA LEU A 33 16.82 -10.42 4.63
C LEU A 33 18.02 -9.68 4.01
N LEU A 34 18.55 -10.20 2.89
CA LEU A 34 19.68 -9.60 2.19
C LEU A 34 19.37 -8.18 1.67
N LEU A 35 18.15 -7.95 1.22
CA LEU A 35 17.72 -6.71 0.58
C LEU A 35 17.17 -5.66 1.57
N GLN A 36 16.93 -6.04 2.82
CA GLN A 36 16.48 -5.10 3.86
C GLN A 36 17.49 -3.97 4.02
N THR A 37 17.02 -2.73 4.08
CA THR A 37 17.87 -1.55 4.23
C THR A 37 18.23 -1.31 5.69
N ALA A 38 19.18 -0.38 5.93
CA ALA A 38 19.60 -0.02 7.27
C ALA A 38 18.48 0.56 8.13
N SER A 39 17.52 1.27 7.53
CA SER A 39 16.33 1.78 8.22
C SER A 39 15.31 0.70 8.60
N GLY A 40 15.45 -0.52 8.10
CA GLY A 40 14.54 -1.64 8.34
C GLY A 40 13.45 -1.83 7.29
N GLY A 41 13.30 -0.91 6.34
CA GLY A 41 12.38 -1.06 5.22
C GLY A 41 13.01 -1.78 4.02
N TRP A 42 12.33 -1.73 2.87
CA TRP A 42 12.82 -2.30 1.60
C TRP A 42 12.66 -1.29 0.46
N SER A 43 13.65 -1.29 -0.43
CA SER A 43 13.57 -0.59 -1.72
C SER A 43 12.73 -1.39 -2.72
N LYS A 44 12.07 -0.69 -3.63
CA LYS A 44 11.37 -1.33 -4.76
C LYS A 44 12.28 -1.64 -5.95
N HIS A 45 13.49 -1.08 -5.97
CA HIS A 45 14.48 -1.27 -7.03
C HIS A 45 15.84 -1.66 -6.44
N PHE A 46 16.61 -2.39 -7.22
CA PHE A 46 18.02 -2.63 -7.03
C PHE A 46 18.72 -2.58 -8.38
N ASN A 47 19.75 -1.73 -8.52
CA ASN A 47 20.44 -1.43 -9.79
C ASN A 47 19.44 -1.05 -10.90
N ASP A 48 18.55 -0.09 -10.63
CA ASP A 48 17.54 0.45 -11.54
C ASP A 48 16.50 -0.58 -12.06
N LYS A 49 16.50 -1.78 -11.53
CA LYS A 49 15.53 -2.84 -11.85
C LYS A 49 14.62 -3.11 -10.67
N ALA A 50 13.39 -3.52 -10.96
CA ALA A 50 12.49 -4.00 -9.90
C ALA A 50 13.15 -5.14 -9.11
N VAL A 51 12.99 -5.11 -7.78
CA VAL A 51 13.52 -6.16 -6.91
C VAL A 51 12.86 -7.49 -7.25
N ASP A 52 13.70 -8.51 -7.43
CA ASP A 52 13.30 -9.89 -7.67
C ASP A 52 13.86 -10.78 -6.55
N TYR A 53 12.97 -11.28 -5.70
CA TYR A 53 13.33 -12.14 -4.58
C TYR A 53 13.53 -13.62 -4.95
N GLU A 54 13.18 -14.03 -6.18
CA GLU A 54 13.30 -15.43 -6.62
C GLU A 54 14.64 -15.73 -7.28
N ARG A 55 15.40 -14.69 -7.65
CA ARG A 55 16.71 -14.86 -8.31
C ARG A 55 17.86 -15.08 -7.32
N SER A 56 18.94 -15.67 -7.80
CA SER A 56 20.23 -15.67 -7.10
C SER A 56 20.97 -14.33 -7.29
N TYR A 57 21.58 -13.84 -6.23
CA TYR A 57 22.41 -12.65 -6.23
C TYR A 57 23.89 -13.01 -6.36
N LEU A 58 24.64 -12.32 -7.22
CA LEU A 58 26.06 -12.53 -7.40
C LEU A 58 26.85 -12.05 -6.18
N PRO A 59 28.05 -12.62 -5.91
CA PRO A 59 28.89 -12.19 -4.78
C PRO A 59 29.17 -10.69 -4.75
N ALA A 60 29.38 -10.04 -5.90
CA ALA A 60 29.57 -8.60 -5.99
C ALA A 60 28.30 -7.80 -5.64
N GLU A 61 27.12 -8.30 -6.03
CA GLU A 61 25.83 -7.69 -5.66
C GLU A 61 25.58 -7.81 -4.16
N ILE A 62 25.88 -8.99 -3.58
CA ILE A 62 25.78 -9.22 -2.13
C ILE A 62 26.70 -8.25 -1.37
N ALA A 63 27.93 -8.06 -1.83
CA ALA A 63 28.86 -7.13 -1.23
C ALA A 63 28.34 -5.68 -1.28
N ALA A 64 27.76 -5.27 -2.42
CA ALA A 64 27.16 -3.95 -2.58
C ALA A 64 25.96 -3.74 -1.65
N LEU A 65 25.09 -4.77 -1.51
CA LEU A 65 23.93 -4.74 -0.62
C LEU A 65 24.31 -4.64 0.86
N LYS A 66 25.47 -5.19 1.25
CA LYS A 66 26.01 -5.15 2.61
C LYS A 66 26.92 -3.94 2.87
N SER A 67 27.16 -3.10 1.87
CA SER A 67 28.00 -1.91 2.02
C SER A 67 27.37 -0.92 3.02
N PRO A 68 28.16 -0.37 3.96
CA PRO A 68 27.70 0.70 4.85
C PRO A 68 27.36 1.99 4.09
N ASP A 69 27.90 2.18 2.88
CA ASP A 69 27.67 3.33 2.03
C ASP A 69 26.43 3.15 1.12
N ARG A 70 25.71 2.04 1.25
CA ARG A 70 24.48 1.80 0.49
C ARG A 70 23.46 2.88 0.81
N HIS A 71 23.02 3.60 -0.24
CA HIS A 71 21.93 4.56 -0.08
C HIS A 71 20.65 3.87 0.36
N ASP A 72 20.01 4.41 1.40
CA ASP A 72 18.78 3.85 1.94
C ASP A 72 17.57 4.40 1.17
N GLU A 73 17.10 3.62 0.22
CA GLU A 73 15.93 3.91 -0.62
C GLU A 73 14.68 3.12 -0.18
N ALA A 74 14.56 2.84 1.11
CA ALA A 74 13.38 2.18 1.63
C ALA A 74 12.11 3.01 1.35
N THR A 75 11.03 2.32 0.98
CA THR A 75 9.81 2.95 0.50
C THR A 75 8.57 2.15 0.87
N ILE A 76 7.41 2.82 0.86
CA ILE A 76 6.09 2.17 0.95
C ILE A 76 5.41 2.07 -0.43
N ASP A 77 6.06 2.57 -1.48
CA ASP A 77 5.54 2.58 -2.85
C ASP A 77 5.47 1.17 -3.46
N ASN A 78 4.52 0.93 -4.34
CA ASN A 78 4.35 -0.35 -5.06
C ASN A 78 4.36 -1.59 -4.16
N LYS A 79 3.80 -1.51 -2.96
CA LYS A 79 3.74 -2.56 -1.92
C LYS A 79 5.07 -2.84 -1.21
N ALA A 80 6.16 -2.15 -1.55
CA ALA A 80 7.44 -2.34 -0.86
C ALA A 80 7.26 -2.12 0.66
N THR A 81 8.07 -2.76 1.45
CA THR A 81 8.05 -2.87 2.90
C THR A 81 6.81 -3.61 3.44
N THR A 82 5.60 -3.27 3.00
CA THR A 82 4.39 -3.96 3.50
C THR A 82 4.26 -5.40 3.01
N ARG A 83 4.69 -5.69 1.79
CA ARG A 83 4.72 -7.05 1.22
C ARG A 83 5.75 -7.90 1.94
N GLU A 84 6.94 -7.36 2.17
CA GLU A 84 8.06 -8.07 2.79
C GLU A 84 7.75 -8.43 4.24
N ILE A 85 7.19 -7.50 5.02
CA ILE A 85 6.76 -7.77 6.40
C ILE A 85 5.77 -8.95 6.45
N ARG A 86 4.75 -8.95 5.58
CA ARG A 86 3.75 -10.04 5.55
C ARG A 86 4.39 -11.38 5.16
N TYR A 87 5.24 -11.37 4.15
CA TYR A 87 5.92 -12.58 3.67
C TYR A 87 6.83 -13.16 4.75
N LEU A 88 7.66 -12.33 5.39
CA LEU A 88 8.59 -12.75 6.44
C LEU A 88 7.85 -13.28 7.69
N ALA A 89 6.76 -12.65 8.11
CA ALA A 89 5.93 -13.15 9.21
C ALA A 89 5.32 -14.52 8.87
N ASP A 90 4.87 -14.74 7.63
CA ASP A 90 4.36 -16.03 7.19
C ASP A 90 5.47 -17.08 7.10
N SER A 91 6.66 -16.74 6.56
CA SER A 91 7.83 -17.61 6.51
C SER A 91 8.31 -18.01 7.93
N TYR A 92 8.29 -17.06 8.90
CA TYR A 92 8.54 -17.39 10.30
C TYR A 92 7.54 -18.43 10.82
N ARG A 93 6.26 -18.24 10.59
CA ARG A 93 5.21 -19.19 11.01
C ARG A 93 5.40 -20.58 10.43
N GLN A 94 5.92 -20.67 9.19
CA GLN A 94 6.14 -21.94 8.49
C GLN A 94 7.45 -22.65 8.89
N THR A 95 8.50 -21.89 9.19
CA THR A 95 9.86 -22.42 9.37
C THR A 95 10.32 -22.39 10.82
N GLY A 96 9.78 -21.49 11.65
CA GLY A 96 10.28 -21.19 12.98
C GLY A 96 11.60 -20.40 13.01
N ASN A 97 12.11 -19.94 11.85
CA ASN A 97 13.37 -19.22 11.76
C ASN A 97 13.22 -17.80 12.36
N PRO A 98 13.85 -17.47 13.49
CA PRO A 98 13.68 -16.19 14.18
C PRO A 98 14.18 -15.01 13.37
N ALA A 99 15.13 -15.18 12.45
CA ALA A 99 15.66 -14.11 11.61
C ALA A 99 14.56 -13.47 10.73
N TYR A 100 13.54 -14.25 10.33
CA TYR A 100 12.43 -13.73 9.56
C TYR A 100 11.50 -12.86 10.40
N LEU A 101 11.23 -13.26 11.66
CA LEU A 101 10.46 -12.45 12.60
C LEU A 101 11.19 -11.14 12.92
N GLU A 102 12.46 -11.21 13.27
CA GLU A 102 13.28 -10.02 13.55
C GLU A 102 13.31 -9.03 12.38
N ALA A 103 13.39 -9.53 11.15
CA ALA A 103 13.34 -8.66 9.97
C ALA A 103 11.95 -8.05 9.77
N ALA A 104 10.87 -8.80 10.00
CA ALA A 104 9.51 -8.27 9.95
C ALA A 104 9.29 -7.21 11.05
N GLU A 105 9.81 -7.41 12.27
CA GLU A 105 9.79 -6.45 13.37
C GLU A 105 10.50 -5.14 13.01
N ARG A 106 11.72 -5.22 12.44
CA ARG A 106 12.41 -4.03 11.93
C ARG A 106 11.60 -3.30 10.86
N GLY A 107 10.89 -4.05 10.00
CA GLY A 107 9.99 -3.47 9.01
C GLY A 107 8.81 -2.72 9.64
N VAL A 108 8.19 -3.26 10.69
CA VAL A 108 7.12 -2.57 11.43
C VAL A 108 7.68 -1.32 12.13
N ALA A 109 8.86 -1.43 12.78
CA ALA A 109 9.53 -0.28 13.40
C ALA A 109 9.82 0.83 12.39
N TYR A 110 10.28 0.47 11.17
CA TYR A 110 10.44 1.41 10.06
C TYR A 110 9.14 2.15 9.73
N LEU A 111 8.02 1.45 9.58
CA LEU A 111 6.73 2.07 9.28
C LEU A 111 6.28 3.03 10.37
N LEU A 112 6.50 2.67 11.64
CA LEU A 112 6.16 3.53 12.77
C LEU A 112 7.06 4.78 12.82
N ALA A 113 8.36 4.65 12.54
CA ALA A 113 9.32 5.74 12.50
C ALA A 113 9.09 6.70 11.31
N ALA A 114 8.59 6.18 10.18
CA ALA A 114 8.32 6.97 8.98
C ALA A 114 7.06 7.84 9.10
N GLN A 115 6.15 7.54 10.04
CA GLN A 115 4.90 8.28 10.19
C GLN A 115 5.14 9.73 10.65
N TYR A 116 4.53 10.67 9.95
CA TYR A 116 4.50 12.07 10.36
C TYR A 116 3.65 12.29 11.62
N PRO A 117 3.91 13.36 12.38
CA PRO A 117 3.08 13.72 13.55
C PRO A 117 1.59 13.91 13.21
N ASN A 118 1.27 14.36 11.99
CA ASN A 118 -0.10 14.50 11.50
C ASN A 118 -0.75 13.18 11.06
N GLY A 119 -0.03 12.06 11.16
CA GLY A 119 -0.54 10.72 10.86
C GLY A 119 -0.31 10.24 9.44
N GLY A 120 0.21 11.07 8.52
CA GLY A 120 0.54 10.68 7.16
C GLY A 120 1.86 9.92 7.04
N TRP A 121 2.13 9.32 5.88
CA TRP A 121 3.40 8.69 5.55
C TRP A 121 3.99 9.27 4.28
N PRO A 122 5.32 9.55 4.26
CA PRO A 122 6.03 9.88 3.03
C PRO A 122 6.11 8.66 2.11
N GLN A 123 6.33 8.91 0.83
CA GLN A 123 6.53 7.81 -0.13
C GLN A 123 7.84 7.05 0.14
N TYR A 124 8.90 7.76 0.56
CA TYR A 124 10.20 7.21 0.94
C TYR A 124 10.63 7.71 2.32
N TYR A 125 11.34 6.87 3.06
CA TYR A 125 11.98 7.19 4.32
C TYR A 125 13.25 6.32 4.48
N PRO A 126 14.38 6.85 4.94
CA PRO A 126 14.62 8.21 5.42
C PRO A 126 14.83 9.26 4.31
N ASP A 127 15.03 8.86 3.04
CA ASP A 127 15.19 9.80 1.93
C ASP A 127 13.89 10.55 1.63
N ARG A 128 13.87 11.83 1.94
CA ARG A 128 12.73 12.73 1.72
C ARG A 128 13.02 13.74 0.61
N SER A 129 13.93 13.44 -0.28
CA SER A 129 14.27 14.32 -1.40
C SER A 129 13.13 14.42 -2.41
N LEU A 130 13.07 15.50 -3.16
CA LEU A 130 12.07 15.76 -4.19
C LEU A 130 10.64 15.65 -3.60
N TYR A 131 9.70 15.06 -4.34
CA TYR A 131 8.33 14.80 -3.89
C TYR A 131 8.21 13.58 -2.95
N ARG A 132 9.31 12.88 -2.65
CA ARG A 132 9.33 11.68 -1.80
C ARG A 132 8.86 11.94 -0.37
N HIS A 133 8.96 13.19 0.09
CA HIS A 133 8.50 13.64 1.42
C HIS A 133 6.98 13.78 1.52
N GLN A 134 6.27 13.88 0.41
CA GLN A 134 4.82 14.11 0.43
C GLN A 134 4.06 12.92 1.01
N ILE A 135 2.97 13.21 1.74
CA ILE A 135 2.01 12.18 2.17
C ILE A 135 1.43 11.54 0.91
N THR A 136 1.52 10.21 0.80
CA THR A 136 1.21 9.51 -0.45
C THR A 136 0.08 8.50 -0.32
N TYR A 137 -0.99 8.74 -1.05
CA TYR A 137 -2.05 7.76 -1.31
C TYR A 137 -1.83 7.03 -2.65
N ASN A 138 -0.94 7.55 -3.50
CA ASN A 138 -0.63 6.96 -4.81
C ASN A 138 -0.35 5.46 -4.69
N ASP A 139 -0.89 4.69 -5.62
CA ASP A 139 -0.78 3.22 -5.66
C ASP A 139 -1.18 2.54 -4.33
N ASP A 140 -2.12 3.13 -3.59
CA ASP A 140 -2.63 2.68 -2.28
C ASP A 140 -1.55 2.61 -1.17
N ALA A 141 -0.44 3.33 -1.31
CA ALA A 141 0.74 3.16 -0.45
C ALA A 141 0.39 3.32 1.04
N MET A 142 -0.10 4.49 1.46
CA MET A 142 -0.49 4.74 2.85
C MET A 142 -1.62 3.80 3.32
N VAL A 143 -2.56 3.46 2.44
CA VAL A 143 -3.66 2.54 2.78
C VAL A 143 -3.13 1.15 3.11
N ARG A 144 -2.14 0.65 2.37
CA ARG A 144 -1.49 -0.65 2.65
C ARG A 144 -0.75 -0.65 3.98
N VAL A 145 -0.07 0.46 4.33
CA VAL A 145 0.56 0.62 5.64
C VAL A 145 -0.48 0.54 6.75
N LEU A 146 -1.58 1.28 6.63
CA LEU A 146 -2.66 1.28 7.61
C LEU A 146 -3.31 -0.10 7.76
N GLN A 147 -3.55 -0.81 6.66
CA GLN A 147 -4.07 -2.18 6.68
C GLN A 147 -3.11 -3.14 7.40
N LEU A 148 -1.81 -3.07 7.09
CA LEU A 148 -0.80 -3.90 7.75
C LEU A 148 -0.75 -3.62 9.26
N LEU A 149 -0.65 -2.35 9.65
CA LEU A 149 -0.56 -1.97 11.06
C LEU A 149 -1.84 -2.33 11.83
N GLN A 150 -3.01 -2.22 11.21
CA GLN A 150 -4.26 -2.70 11.81
C GLN A 150 -4.24 -4.23 11.99
N ASP A 151 -3.74 -4.99 11.01
CA ASP A 151 -3.62 -6.46 11.12
C ASP A 151 -2.60 -6.86 12.20
N VAL A 152 -1.49 -6.14 12.34
CA VAL A 152 -0.53 -6.31 13.45
C VAL A 152 -1.20 -6.03 14.79
N ALA A 153 -1.94 -4.93 14.92
CA ALA A 153 -2.62 -4.56 16.17
C ALA A 153 -3.68 -5.60 16.60
N GLU A 154 -4.26 -6.32 15.65
CA GLU A 154 -5.33 -7.28 15.86
C GLU A 154 -4.86 -8.75 15.75
N GLY A 155 -3.58 -8.99 15.45
CA GLY A 155 -3.01 -10.34 15.29
C GLY A 155 -3.60 -11.12 14.11
N ARG A 156 -4.07 -10.42 13.07
CA ARG A 156 -4.72 -11.02 11.90
C ARG A 156 -3.72 -11.36 10.78
N ASP A 157 -4.18 -12.16 9.83
CA ASP A 157 -3.50 -12.45 8.56
C ASP A 157 -2.03 -12.90 8.74
N GLY A 158 -1.79 -13.79 9.73
CA GLY A 158 -0.47 -14.36 9.99
C GLY A 158 0.47 -13.47 10.80
N LEU A 159 0.03 -12.29 11.25
CA LEU A 159 0.86 -11.29 11.94
C LEU A 159 0.82 -11.39 13.48
N ALA A 160 0.24 -12.47 14.03
CA ALA A 160 0.08 -12.64 15.48
C ALA A 160 1.43 -12.63 16.25
N ALA A 161 2.53 -13.06 15.63
CA ALA A 161 3.85 -13.04 16.25
C ALA A 161 4.37 -11.61 16.51
N LEU A 162 3.93 -10.62 15.73
CA LEU A 162 4.29 -9.20 15.88
C LEU A 162 3.43 -8.46 16.91
N THR A 163 2.28 -9.03 17.29
CA THR A 163 1.27 -8.38 18.16
C THR A 163 1.79 -8.08 19.57
N PRO A 164 2.55 -8.96 20.25
CA PRO A 164 2.97 -8.72 21.64
C PRO A 164 3.70 -7.39 21.83
N GLU A 165 4.55 -7.01 20.90
CA GLU A 165 5.36 -5.79 20.99
C GLU A 165 4.70 -4.60 20.30
N TYR A 166 4.06 -4.82 19.13
CA TYR A 166 3.63 -3.75 18.25
C TYR A 166 2.13 -3.44 18.29
N ALA A 167 1.28 -4.19 19.00
CA ALA A 167 -0.16 -3.94 19.02
C ALA A 167 -0.54 -2.53 19.48
N GLY A 168 0.08 -2.03 20.52
CA GLY A 168 -0.14 -0.67 21.04
C GLY A 168 0.29 0.40 20.05
N PRO A 169 1.59 0.47 19.69
CA PRO A 169 2.11 1.43 18.72
C PRO A 169 1.38 1.40 17.36
N ALA A 170 1.05 0.21 16.85
CA ALA A 170 0.33 0.06 15.60
C ALA A 170 -1.10 0.63 15.67
N ARG A 171 -1.82 0.39 16.77
CA ARG A 171 -3.16 0.95 16.99
C ARG A 171 -3.14 2.48 17.03
N GLU A 172 -2.16 3.06 17.72
CA GLU A 172 -1.98 4.51 17.77
C GLU A 172 -1.63 5.09 16.40
N ALA A 173 -0.76 4.42 15.63
CA ALA A 173 -0.39 4.83 14.29
C ALA A 173 -1.61 4.79 13.33
N VAL A 174 -2.43 3.73 13.42
CA VAL A 174 -3.68 3.63 12.66
C VAL A 174 -4.65 4.75 13.02
N SER A 175 -4.80 5.05 14.32
CA SER A 175 -5.68 6.14 14.77
C SER A 175 -5.24 7.50 14.21
N ARG A 176 -3.94 7.81 14.27
CA ARG A 176 -3.39 9.04 13.64
C ARG A 176 -3.57 9.05 12.13
N GLY A 177 -3.36 7.91 11.47
CA GLY A 177 -3.55 7.78 10.02
C GLY A 177 -5.00 8.00 9.59
N ILE A 178 -5.97 7.53 10.36
CA ILE A 178 -7.40 7.82 10.12
C ILE A 178 -7.67 9.32 10.28
N ALA A 179 -7.12 9.97 11.31
CA ALA A 179 -7.25 11.40 11.47
C ALA A 179 -6.66 12.18 10.27
N CYS A 180 -5.50 11.75 9.75
CA CYS A 180 -4.90 12.30 8.54
C CYS A 180 -5.82 12.12 7.31
N ILE A 181 -6.40 10.93 7.13
CA ILE A 181 -7.37 10.68 6.04
C ILE A 181 -8.53 11.67 6.12
N LEU A 182 -9.12 11.86 7.30
CA LEU A 182 -10.23 12.79 7.47
C LEU A 182 -9.81 14.25 7.20
N ALA A 183 -8.61 14.65 7.63
CA ALA A 183 -8.08 15.99 7.44
C ALA A 183 -7.71 16.30 5.98
N THR A 184 -7.38 15.27 5.19
CA THR A 184 -6.97 15.39 3.78
C THR A 184 -8.10 15.14 2.79
N GLN A 185 -9.33 14.83 3.23
CA GLN A 185 -10.47 14.77 2.32
C GLN A 185 -10.70 16.13 1.69
N VAL A 186 -10.57 16.22 0.36
CA VAL A 186 -10.67 17.50 -0.35
C VAL A 186 -12.08 18.07 -0.25
N THR A 187 -12.16 19.32 0.14
CA THR A 187 -13.44 20.06 0.23
C THR A 187 -13.47 21.11 -0.89
N ILE A 188 -14.52 21.10 -1.70
CA ILE A 188 -14.75 22.04 -2.80
C ILE A 188 -16.12 22.69 -2.56
N ASP A 189 -16.18 24.01 -2.57
CA ASP A 189 -17.40 24.79 -2.27
C ASP A 189 -18.10 24.36 -0.97
N GLY A 190 -17.30 24.10 0.07
CA GLY A 190 -17.79 23.66 1.38
C GLY A 190 -18.28 22.21 1.44
N LYS A 191 -18.17 21.44 0.37
CA LYS A 191 -18.62 20.05 0.29
C LYS A 191 -17.42 19.08 0.24
N PRO A 192 -17.32 18.11 1.17
CA PRO A 192 -16.30 17.08 1.08
C PRO A 192 -16.49 16.23 -0.17
N THR A 193 -15.36 15.94 -0.85
CA THR A 193 -15.30 15.17 -2.10
C THR A 193 -14.56 13.83 -1.87
N ILE A 194 -13.52 13.60 -2.64
CA ILE A 194 -12.62 12.45 -2.53
C ILE A 194 -11.20 12.94 -2.22
N TRP A 195 -10.22 12.07 -2.29
CA TRP A 195 -8.82 12.38 -1.95
C TRP A 195 -7.97 12.60 -3.20
N ALA A 196 -6.89 13.37 -3.04
CA ALA A 196 -5.82 13.46 -4.00
C ALA A 196 -4.84 12.28 -3.85
N ALA A 197 -3.96 12.10 -4.85
CA ALA A 197 -2.94 11.05 -4.79
C ALA A 197 -1.79 11.40 -3.82
N GLN A 198 -1.50 12.69 -3.65
CA GLN A 198 -0.42 13.17 -2.78
C GLN A 198 -0.76 14.51 -2.15
N TYR A 199 -0.16 14.74 -0.97
CA TYR A 199 -0.36 15.97 -0.20
C TYR A 199 0.97 16.48 0.33
N ASP A 200 1.08 17.80 0.40
CA ASP A 200 2.13 18.46 1.16
C ASP A 200 2.00 18.08 2.65
N GLU A 201 3.09 17.64 3.26
CA GLU A 201 3.08 17.08 4.61
C GLU A 201 2.91 18.12 5.71
N VAL A 202 3.00 19.42 5.38
CA VAL A 202 2.84 20.53 6.33
C VAL A 202 1.45 21.14 6.20
N THR A 203 1.06 21.49 4.97
CA THR A 203 -0.20 22.21 4.70
C THR A 203 -1.38 21.28 4.52
N LEU A 204 -1.17 20.01 4.28
CA LEU A 204 -2.18 18.99 3.96
C LEU A 204 -3.00 19.35 2.70
N GLN A 205 -2.43 20.17 1.80
CA GLN A 205 -3.05 20.47 0.52
C GLN A 205 -2.61 19.49 -0.55
N PRO A 206 -3.47 19.17 -1.55
CA PRO A 206 -3.08 18.37 -2.70
C PRO A 206 -1.81 18.89 -3.34
N ALA A 207 -0.85 18.01 -3.61
CA ALA A 207 0.48 18.36 -4.06
C ALA A 207 0.83 17.70 -5.40
N LYS A 208 1.73 18.36 -6.15
CA LYS A 208 2.31 17.86 -7.39
C LYS A 208 3.44 16.88 -7.07
N ALA A 209 3.49 15.74 -7.76
CA ALA A 209 4.66 14.86 -7.74
C ALA A 209 5.53 15.01 -8.98
N ARG A 210 5.49 14.08 -9.92
CA ARG A 210 6.22 14.19 -11.19
C ARG A 210 5.64 15.32 -12.07
N SER A 211 6.36 15.71 -13.12
CA SER A 211 5.93 16.81 -14.01
C SER A 211 4.48 16.66 -14.48
N TYR A 212 4.06 15.43 -14.74
CA TYR A 212 2.74 15.07 -15.26
C TYR A 212 1.76 14.56 -14.20
N GLU A 213 2.08 14.67 -12.92
CA GLU A 213 1.22 14.34 -11.77
C GLU A 213 0.83 15.62 -11.06
N LEU A 214 -0.12 16.33 -11.64
CA LEU A 214 -0.62 17.59 -11.10
C LEU A 214 -1.53 17.34 -9.89
N PRO A 215 -1.66 18.32 -8.96
CA PRO A 215 -2.65 18.24 -7.89
C PRO A 215 -4.04 17.98 -8.46
N SER A 216 -4.70 16.93 -7.98
CA SER A 216 -6.00 16.50 -8.54
C SER A 216 -6.72 15.56 -7.58
N LEU A 217 -8.03 15.43 -7.74
CA LEU A 217 -8.81 14.35 -7.13
C LEU A 217 -8.44 13.02 -7.81
N ALA A 218 -8.16 11.98 -7.02
CA ALA A 218 -7.67 10.69 -7.50
C ALA A 218 -8.68 9.57 -7.18
N VAL A 219 -9.38 9.08 -8.20
CA VAL A 219 -10.51 8.15 -8.04
C VAL A 219 -10.07 6.78 -7.55
N SER A 220 -9.04 6.20 -8.18
CA SER A 220 -8.57 4.85 -7.84
C SER A 220 -8.12 4.77 -6.38
N GLU A 221 -7.30 5.72 -5.97
CA GLU A 221 -6.74 5.85 -4.63
C GLU A 221 -7.83 6.11 -3.58
N SER A 222 -8.80 6.95 -3.91
CA SER A 222 -9.94 7.23 -3.03
C SER A 222 -10.84 6.02 -2.78
N VAL A 223 -10.98 5.13 -3.74
CA VAL A 223 -11.71 3.86 -3.53
C VAL A 223 -11.03 3.00 -2.48
N ALA A 224 -9.69 2.92 -2.49
CA ALA A 224 -8.94 2.18 -1.48
C ALA A 224 -9.07 2.83 -0.10
N VAL A 225 -9.04 4.17 -0.03
CA VAL A 225 -9.28 4.92 1.22
C VAL A 225 -10.67 4.62 1.78
N VAL A 226 -11.73 4.70 0.97
CA VAL A 226 -13.10 4.39 1.42
C VAL A 226 -13.20 2.96 1.93
N ARG A 227 -12.64 1.99 1.23
CA ARG A 227 -12.62 0.59 1.68
C ARG A 227 -11.91 0.41 3.01
N PHE A 228 -10.80 1.13 3.24
CA PHE A 228 -10.11 1.10 4.52
C PHE A 228 -10.96 1.71 5.64
N LEU A 229 -11.62 2.86 5.40
CA LEU A 229 -12.52 3.47 6.38
C LEU A 229 -13.72 2.55 6.71
N MET A 230 -14.29 1.88 5.72
CA MET A 230 -15.38 0.90 5.91
C MET A 230 -14.94 -0.33 6.72
N ARG A 231 -13.65 -0.61 6.82
CA ARG A 231 -13.09 -1.72 7.60
C ARG A 231 -13.10 -1.44 9.11
N GLN A 232 -13.31 -0.19 9.53
CA GLN A 232 -13.29 0.17 10.94
C GLN A 232 -14.53 -0.43 11.66
N PRO A 233 -14.32 -1.17 12.79
CA PRO A 233 -15.41 -1.95 13.42
C PRO A 233 -16.48 -1.07 14.05
N GLN A 234 -16.14 0.14 14.46
CA GLN A 234 -17.06 1.11 15.07
C GLN A 234 -16.87 2.48 14.40
N PRO A 235 -17.48 2.68 13.21
CA PRO A 235 -17.28 3.93 12.49
C PRO A 235 -17.92 5.10 13.23
N THR A 236 -17.13 6.14 13.46
CA THR A 236 -17.64 7.39 14.03
C THR A 236 -18.53 8.15 13.03
N PRO A 237 -19.37 9.08 13.48
CA PRO A 237 -20.16 9.94 12.56
C PRO A 237 -19.29 10.64 11.51
N ALA A 238 -18.07 11.07 11.86
CA ALA A 238 -17.12 11.68 10.92
C ALA A 238 -16.67 10.70 9.84
N LEU A 239 -16.37 9.45 10.20
CA LEU A 239 -16.03 8.40 9.23
C LEU A 239 -17.19 8.10 8.28
N VAL A 240 -18.40 7.96 8.84
CA VAL A 240 -19.61 7.71 8.02
C VAL A 240 -19.83 8.86 7.05
N HIS A 241 -19.71 10.12 7.52
CA HIS A 241 -19.84 11.31 6.68
C HIS A 241 -18.80 11.36 5.55
N ALA A 242 -17.54 11.03 5.85
CA ALA A 242 -16.46 10.99 4.86
C ALA A 242 -16.73 9.92 3.77
N ILE A 243 -17.13 8.72 4.17
CA ILE A 243 -17.50 7.62 3.27
C ILE A 243 -18.67 8.01 2.38
N ASP A 244 -19.76 8.55 2.97
CA ASP A 244 -20.97 8.91 2.23
C ASP A 244 -20.71 10.08 1.27
N SER A 245 -19.88 11.05 1.65
CA SER A 245 -19.51 12.16 0.78
C SER A 245 -18.72 11.69 -0.43
N ALA A 246 -17.74 10.80 -0.22
CA ALA A 246 -16.99 10.20 -1.32
C ALA A 246 -17.89 9.34 -2.24
N ALA A 247 -18.81 8.57 -1.66
CA ALA A 247 -19.75 7.75 -2.43
C ALA A 247 -20.69 8.61 -3.31
N ARG A 248 -21.22 9.72 -2.77
CA ARG A 248 -22.01 10.68 -3.55
C ARG A 248 -21.20 11.29 -4.69
N TRP A 249 -19.95 11.67 -4.38
CA TRP A 249 -19.06 12.21 -5.38
C TRP A 249 -18.82 11.21 -6.52
N PHE A 250 -18.50 9.96 -6.22
CA PHE A 250 -18.32 8.91 -7.22
C PHE A 250 -19.57 8.71 -8.08
N ASP A 251 -20.76 8.66 -7.48
CA ASP A 251 -22.00 8.46 -8.25
C ASP A 251 -22.32 9.66 -9.16
N HIS A 252 -22.04 10.88 -8.69
CA HIS A 252 -22.25 12.09 -9.47
C HIS A 252 -21.31 12.19 -10.69
N HIS A 253 -20.02 11.79 -10.51
CA HIS A 253 -19.00 11.88 -11.55
C HIS A 253 -18.87 10.61 -12.40
N ARG A 254 -19.86 9.74 -12.35
CA ARG A 254 -19.96 8.57 -13.19
C ARG A 254 -20.19 8.95 -14.66
N VAL A 255 -19.31 8.52 -15.55
CA VAL A 255 -19.54 8.58 -17.00
C VAL A 255 -20.41 7.40 -17.38
N ARG A 256 -21.70 7.67 -17.66
CA ARG A 256 -22.72 6.65 -17.94
C ARG A 256 -22.65 6.20 -19.39
N ASP A 257 -23.08 4.97 -19.63
CA ASP A 257 -23.15 4.35 -20.94
C ASP A 257 -21.83 4.40 -21.72
N ALA A 258 -20.70 4.27 -21.00
CA ALA A 258 -19.37 4.33 -21.57
C ALA A 258 -18.51 3.14 -21.09
N ALA A 259 -17.74 2.59 -22.01
CA ALA A 259 -16.76 1.54 -21.77
C ALA A 259 -15.42 1.85 -22.43
N MET A 260 -14.37 1.34 -21.84
CA MET A 260 -13.00 1.43 -22.37
C MET A 260 -12.68 0.15 -23.16
N ARG A 261 -12.21 0.30 -24.39
CA ARG A 261 -11.78 -0.81 -25.23
C ARG A 261 -10.34 -0.62 -25.72
N LYS A 262 -9.52 -1.64 -25.50
CA LYS A 262 -8.19 -1.74 -26.11
C LYS A 262 -8.33 -2.35 -27.49
N VAL A 263 -7.70 -1.75 -28.51
CA VAL A 263 -7.75 -2.17 -29.89
C VAL A 263 -6.35 -2.28 -30.47
N GLU A 264 -6.19 -3.15 -31.46
CA GLU A 264 -5.01 -3.15 -32.33
C GLU A 264 -5.09 -1.93 -33.28
N ALA A 265 -4.01 -1.19 -33.35
CA ALA A 265 -3.89 0.03 -34.15
C ALA A 265 -2.47 0.12 -34.76
N PRO A 266 -2.18 -0.65 -35.82
CA PRO A 266 -0.83 -0.75 -36.39
C PRO A 266 -0.26 0.59 -36.92
N GLY A 267 -1.10 1.59 -37.12
CA GLY A 267 -0.69 2.94 -37.52
C GLY A 267 -0.27 3.85 -36.36
N GLU A 268 -0.54 3.44 -35.12
CA GLU A 268 -0.16 4.19 -33.92
C GLU A 268 1.23 3.78 -33.43
N GLU A 269 1.89 4.68 -32.69
CA GLU A 269 3.26 4.49 -32.14
C GLU A 269 3.44 3.18 -31.37
N THR A 270 2.44 2.77 -30.59
CA THR A 270 2.52 1.55 -29.77
C THR A 270 1.95 0.31 -30.45
N GLY A 271 1.45 0.43 -31.70
CA GLY A 271 0.71 -0.63 -32.40
C GLY A 271 -0.68 -0.92 -31.84
N LYS A 272 -1.10 -0.18 -30.80
CA LYS A 272 -2.38 -0.33 -30.08
C LYS A 272 -3.00 1.02 -29.79
N ASP A 273 -4.29 1.03 -29.44
CA ASP A 273 -4.93 2.22 -28.89
C ASP A 273 -5.97 1.86 -27.82
N VAL A 274 -6.45 2.88 -27.12
CA VAL A 274 -7.53 2.82 -26.14
C VAL A 274 -8.62 3.79 -26.56
N LEU A 275 -9.81 3.25 -26.76
CA LEU A 275 -11.00 4.01 -27.16
C LEU A 275 -12.02 4.02 -26.02
N ILE A 276 -12.76 5.13 -25.91
CA ILE A 276 -13.95 5.21 -25.07
C ILE A 276 -15.14 5.10 -26.03
N GLU A 277 -15.96 4.08 -25.83
CA GLU A 277 -17.09 3.75 -26.68
C GLU A 277 -18.40 3.79 -25.90
N THR A 278 -19.50 4.03 -26.61
CA THR A 278 -20.83 3.93 -26.00
C THR A 278 -21.18 2.46 -25.75
N GLN A 279 -21.47 2.14 -24.48
CA GLN A 279 -21.97 0.84 -24.09
C GLN A 279 -23.06 1.03 -23.05
N GLN A 280 -24.29 0.76 -23.42
CA GLN A 280 -25.46 0.95 -22.57
C GLN A 280 -25.31 0.20 -21.23
N GLY A 281 -25.58 0.87 -20.13
CA GLY A 281 -25.53 0.34 -18.77
C GLY A 281 -24.11 0.28 -18.16
N ALA A 282 -23.05 0.45 -18.96
CA ALA A 282 -21.68 0.50 -18.45
C ALA A 282 -21.37 1.85 -17.77
N SER A 283 -20.37 1.86 -16.92
CA SER A 283 -19.92 3.07 -16.23
C SER A 283 -18.41 3.15 -16.18
N LEU A 284 -17.89 4.35 -16.38
CA LEU A 284 -16.47 4.66 -16.24
C LEU A 284 -16.28 5.87 -15.32
N TRP A 285 -15.07 5.99 -14.80
CA TRP A 285 -14.55 7.18 -14.15
C TRP A 285 -13.18 7.50 -14.72
N ALA A 286 -12.91 8.79 -14.94
CA ALA A 286 -11.53 9.20 -15.16
C ALA A 286 -10.73 8.95 -13.89
N ARG A 287 -9.43 8.68 -14.00
CA ARG A 287 -8.56 8.47 -12.84
C ARG A 287 -8.37 9.75 -12.04
N PHE A 288 -8.23 10.89 -12.74
CA PHE A 288 -8.01 12.19 -12.13
C PHE A 288 -9.06 13.22 -12.58
N TYR A 289 -9.40 14.09 -11.64
CA TYR A 289 -10.27 15.26 -11.87
C TYR A 289 -9.59 16.50 -11.32
N ASP A 290 -9.73 17.63 -12.04
CA ASP A 290 -9.20 18.90 -11.56
C ASP A 290 -9.91 19.38 -10.29
N LEU A 291 -9.21 20.22 -9.50
CA LEU A 291 -9.68 20.67 -8.20
C LEU A 291 -10.69 21.83 -8.28
N ASP A 292 -10.77 22.53 -9.42
CA ASP A 292 -11.62 23.72 -9.58
C ASP A 292 -13.00 23.33 -10.09
N ARG A 293 -13.04 22.65 -11.24
CA ARG A 293 -14.28 22.35 -11.96
C ARG A 293 -14.74 20.91 -11.78
N GLN A 294 -13.89 20.07 -11.17
CA GLN A 294 -14.13 18.63 -10.98
C GLN A 294 -14.40 17.92 -12.33
N GLN A 295 -13.68 18.32 -13.38
CA GLN A 295 -13.74 17.71 -14.69
C GLN A 295 -12.60 16.70 -14.87
N PRO A 296 -12.77 15.66 -15.72
CA PRO A 296 -11.70 14.73 -16.06
C PRO A 296 -10.43 15.45 -16.50
N MET A 297 -9.29 15.10 -15.91
CA MET A 297 -8.00 15.72 -16.17
C MET A 297 -7.04 14.74 -16.84
N PHE A 298 -6.50 15.11 -17.98
CA PHE A 298 -5.51 14.35 -18.74
C PHE A 298 -4.24 15.18 -18.89
N VAL A 299 -3.08 14.57 -18.66
CA VAL A 299 -1.80 15.27 -18.62
C VAL A 299 -0.75 14.51 -19.43
N ASN A 300 -0.14 15.19 -20.40
CA ASN A 300 0.95 14.61 -21.20
C ASN A 300 2.27 14.53 -20.37
N ARG A 301 3.33 13.97 -20.97
CA ARG A 301 4.62 13.81 -20.24
C ARG A 301 5.32 15.14 -19.94
N GLN A 302 5.00 16.19 -20.65
CA GLN A 302 5.54 17.54 -20.43
C GLN A 302 4.84 18.24 -19.25
N GLY A 303 3.74 17.66 -18.75
CA GLY A 303 2.94 18.27 -17.67
C GLY A 303 1.85 19.21 -18.17
N GLU A 304 1.54 19.17 -19.46
CA GLU A 304 0.50 19.98 -20.07
C GLU A 304 -0.84 19.24 -20.03
N GLN A 305 -1.88 19.93 -19.61
CA GLN A 305 -3.24 19.40 -19.65
C GLN A 305 -3.75 19.40 -21.09
N VAL A 306 -4.39 18.32 -21.49
CA VAL A 306 -5.10 18.21 -22.77
C VAL A 306 -6.61 18.14 -22.52
N ALA A 307 -7.37 18.74 -23.42
CA ALA A 307 -8.81 18.93 -23.23
C ALA A 307 -9.60 17.61 -23.27
N ARG A 308 -9.18 16.65 -24.08
CA ARG A 308 -9.88 15.39 -24.27
C ARG A 308 -8.92 14.22 -24.22
N PHE A 309 -9.40 13.07 -23.78
CA PHE A 309 -8.62 11.83 -23.76
C PHE A 309 -8.05 11.46 -25.15
N SER A 310 -8.84 11.68 -26.22
CA SER A 310 -8.41 11.46 -27.60
C SER A 310 -7.22 12.33 -28.03
N ASP A 311 -7.00 13.47 -27.37
CA ASP A 311 -5.92 14.41 -27.71
C ASP A 311 -4.60 14.02 -27.01
N MET A 312 -4.63 13.03 -26.13
CA MET A 312 -3.42 12.50 -25.49
C MET A 312 -2.52 11.78 -26.49
N PRO A 313 -1.19 11.90 -26.38
CA PRO A 313 -0.25 11.05 -27.13
C PRO A 313 -0.60 9.56 -26.97
N ASN A 314 -0.49 8.79 -28.05
CA ASN A 314 -0.88 7.38 -28.07
C ASN A 314 -0.19 6.57 -26.97
N GLU A 315 1.13 6.77 -26.75
CA GLU A 315 1.88 6.07 -25.69
C GLU A 315 1.30 6.34 -24.29
N ARG A 316 0.74 7.53 -24.06
CA ARG A 316 0.08 7.88 -22.79
C ARG A 316 -1.31 7.27 -22.68
N ARG A 317 -2.08 7.26 -23.77
CA ARG A 317 -3.42 6.61 -23.78
C ARG A 317 -3.31 5.12 -23.46
N VAL A 318 -2.33 4.45 -24.05
CA VAL A 318 -2.14 3.00 -23.91
C VAL A 318 -1.38 2.62 -22.63
N GLY A 319 -0.36 3.39 -22.27
CA GLY A 319 0.57 3.08 -21.19
C GLY A 319 0.11 3.46 -19.78
N TYR A 320 -1.06 4.10 -19.65
CA TYR A 320 -1.56 4.55 -18.35
C TYR A 320 -3.07 4.35 -18.22
N ALA A 321 -3.53 4.01 -17.01
CA ALA A 321 -4.95 3.77 -16.75
C ALA A 321 -5.69 5.09 -16.48
N TRP A 322 -6.04 5.83 -17.54
CA TRP A 322 -6.75 7.11 -17.48
C TRP A 322 -8.23 6.99 -17.14
N TYR A 323 -8.83 5.85 -17.46
CA TYR A 323 -10.20 5.52 -17.11
C TYR A 323 -10.26 4.13 -16.49
N GLY A 324 -11.27 3.90 -15.67
CA GLY A 324 -11.51 2.60 -15.08
C GLY A 324 -12.87 2.53 -14.37
N THR A 325 -13.16 1.35 -13.82
CA THR A 325 -14.41 1.02 -13.14
C THR A 325 -14.23 0.94 -11.62
N TRP A 326 -13.17 1.56 -11.05
CA TRP A 326 -12.77 1.39 -9.65
C TRP A 326 -13.89 1.56 -8.63
N PRO A 327 -14.81 2.57 -8.73
CA PRO A 327 -15.91 2.73 -7.80
C PRO A 327 -17.09 1.78 -8.00
N GLU A 328 -17.19 1.10 -9.13
CA GLU A 328 -18.39 0.33 -9.51
C GLU A 328 -18.78 -0.72 -8.46
N LYS A 329 -17.85 -1.60 -8.10
CA LYS A 329 -18.09 -2.64 -7.09
C LYS A 329 -18.31 -2.04 -5.70
N LEU A 330 -17.58 -0.97 -5.37
CA LEU A 330 -17.77 -0.25 -4.11
C LEU A 330 -19.22 0.25 -3.99
N LEU A 331 -19.71 0.96 -5.01
CA LEU A 331 -21.05 1.57 -5.00
C LEU A 331 -22.18 0.53 -5.09
N SER A 332 -22.01 -0.47 -5.97
CA SER A 332 -23.09 -1.43 -6.26
C SER A 332 -23.22 -2.56 -5.23
N GLN A 333 -22.14 -2.92 -4.52
CA GLN A 333 -22.13 -4.10 -3.68
C GLN A 333 -21.58 -3.85 -2.26
N GLU A 334 -20.38 -3.22 -2.16
CA GLU A 334 -19.65 -3.16 -0.91
C GLU A 334 -20.29 -2.16 0.07
N LEU A 335 -20.59 -0.96 -0.38
CA LEU A 335 -21.21 0.09 0.42
C LEU A 335 -22.63 -0.25 0.91
N PRO A 336 -23.54 -0.81 0.09
CA PRO A 336 -24.83 -1.25 0.58
C PRO A 336 -24.75 -2.32 1.67
N ARG A 337 -23.82 -3.27 1.55
CA ARG A 337 -23.58 -4.30 2.57
C ARG A 337 -23.05 -3.69 3.87
N TRP A 338 -22.08 -2.77 3.76
CA TRP A 338 -21.50 -2.09 4.90
C TRP A 338 -22.56 -1.26 5.65
N ARG A 339 -23.38 -0.47 4.95
CA ARG A 339 -24.47 0.30 5.57
C ARG A 339 -25.44 -0.56 6.33
N LYS A 340 -25.82 -1.70 5.75
CA LYS A 340 -26.71 -2.68 6.41
C LYS A 340 -26.06 -3.23 7.69
N ALA A 341 -24.77 -3.53 7.67
CA ALA A 341 -24.05 -4.06 8.84
C ALA A 341 -23.82 -2.99 9.92
N ALA A 342 -23.56 -1.75 9.53
CA ALA A 342 -23.33 -0.62 10.43
C ALA A 342 -24.63 -0.03 11.03
N GLY A 343 -25.81 -0.46 10.60
CA GLY A 343 -27.10 0.11 11.01
C GLY A 343 -27.31 1.56 10.54
N SER A 344 -26.52 2.00 9.57
CA SER A 344 -26.54 3.38 9.04
C SER A 344 -27.46 3.46 7.81
N SER A 345 -28.49 4.29 7.90
CA SER A 345 -29.23 4.74 6.71
C SER A 345 -28.42 5.80 5.96
N PRO A 346 -28.59 5.92 4.63
CA PRO A 346 -27.98 7.01 3.88
C PRO A 346 -28.34 8.36 4.53
N ILE A 347 -27.35 9.24 4.67
CA ILE A 347 -27.64 10.63 5.07
C ILE A 347 -28.47 11.19 3.92
N ALA A 348 -29.73 11.54 4.19
CA ALA A 348 -30.57 12.22 3.23
C ALA A 348 -29.90 13.55 2.85
N ASP A 349 -29.93 13.88 1.56
CA ASP A 349 -29.48 15.16 1.08
C ASP A 349 -30.25 16.25 1.85
N SER A 350 -29.56 17.02 2.66
CA SER A 350 -30.11 18.28 3.15
C SER A 350 -30.14 19.23 1.97
N PRO A 351 -31.26 19.95 1.75
CA PRO A 351 -31.46 20.80 0.58
C PRO A 351 -30.44 21.93 0.48
#